data_2e854ca9d1761d93bd0aa3f70763ac65
#
_entry.id   2e854ca9d1761d93bd0aa3f70763ac65
#
_cell.length_a   1.000
_cell.length_b   1.000
_cell.length_c   1.000
_cell.angle_alpha   90.00
_cell.angle_beta   90.00
_cell.angle_gamma   90.00
#
_symmetry.space_group_name_H-M   'P 1'
#
loop_
_entity.id
_entity.type
_entity.pdbx_description
1 polymer ?
#
loop_
_entity_poly.entity_id
_entity_poly.type
_entity_poly.pdbx_seq_one_letter_code
_entity_poly.pdbx_strand_id
1 'polypeptide(L)'
;ALKPDFVLPFKLSKEDAVAALKNHYKGKPLLPKAFTNGNHIEEIKGVYVPFWMFDGQAEGTVDYEGHITHVYESGDYEITETEHYDVRRGGSISFEKVPVDASSKMPDDHMDSIEPYDYKELRAFSTAYLPGFLADKYDVTVEQSCERADGRCASSLEGALRRTTTQYDACITKGKDIRLRRGKVHYALLPVWMLHTKWNGKDFLFAMNGQTGKLVGDLPTDMGKFWAIFAAIAAPVSAIAAAILMLM
;
A
#
# COMPACT_ATOMS: atom_id res chain seq x y z
N ALA A 1 10.75 22.39 -17.95
CA ALA A 1 9.80 21.45 -17.28
C ALA A 1 8.47 21.48 -18.02
N LEU A 2 7.85 20.34 -18.19
CA LEU A 2 6.50 20.24 -18.76
C LEU A 2 5.50 20.94 -17.84
N LYS A 3 4.44 21.49 -18.43
CA LYS A 3 3.29 22.00 -17.69
C LYS A 3 2.42 20.79 -17.32
N PRO A 4 1.88 20.70 -16.08
CA PRO A 4 0.91 19.66 -15.76
C PRO A 4 -0.33 19.72 -16.64
N ASP A 5 -0.87 18.57 -17.01
CA ASP A 5 -2.17 18.46 -17.68
C ASP A 5 -3.30 18.63 -16.67
N PHE A 6 -3.14 17.99 -15.50
CA PHE A 6 -4.16 17.93 -14.48
C PHE A 6 -3.67 18.32 -13.09
N VAL A 7 -4.61 18.70 -12.26
CA VAL A 7 -4.44 18.88 -10.83
C VAL A 7 -5.64 18.25 -10.10
N LEU A 8 -5.38 17.60 -8.99
CA LEU A 8 -6.41 17.15 -8.07
C LEU A 8 -6.44 18.12 -6.88
N PRO A 9 -7.51 18.90 -6.67
CA PRO A 9 -7.55 19.88 -5.61
C PRO A 9 -7.49 19.26 -4.22
N PHE A 10 -6.84 19.95 -3.26
CA PHE A 10 -6.98 19.62 -1.84
C PHE A 10 -8.44 19.71 -1.41
N LYS A 11 -8.93 18.73 -0.65
CA LYS A 11 -10.22 18.73 0.01
C LYS A 11 -10.11 18.90 1.53
N LEU A 12 -9.05 18.37 2.09
CA LEU A 12 -8.81 18.32 3.52
C LEU A 12 -7.86 19.44 3.93
N SER A 13 -8.17 20.05 5.07
CA SER A 13 -7.41 21.13 5.65
C SER A 13 -6.18 20.64 6.43
N LYS A 14 -5.34 21.58 6.86
CA LYS A 14 -4.22 21.29 7.76
C LYS A 14 -4.70 20.72 9.09
N GLU A 15 -5.83 21.20 9.61
CA GLU A 15 -6.45 20.75 10.84
C GLU A 15 -6.91 19.30 10.72
N ASP A 16 -7.46 18.90 9.56
CA ASP A 16 -7.83 17.52 9.27
C ASP A 16 -6.60 16.61 9.25
N ALA A 17 -5.47 17.08 8.70
CA ALA A 17 -4.22 16.33 8.70
C ALA A 17 -3.68 16.10 10.12
N VAL A 18 -3.75 17.12 10.98
CA VAL A 18 -3.39 16.98 12.42
C VAL A 18 -4.31 15.99 13.11
N ALA A 19 -5.62 16.07 12.86
CA ALA A 19 -6.60 15.16 13.44
C ALA A 19 -6.38 13.72 12.99
N ALA A 20 -6.10 13.51 11.72
CA ALA A 20 -5.78 12.19 11.15
C ALA A 20 -4.52 11.59 11.80
N LEU A 21 -3.45 12.38 11.99
CA LEU A 21 -2.23 11.93 12.67
C LEU A 21 -2.51 11.52 14.11
N LYS A 22 -3.24 12.35 14.88
CA LYS A 22 -3.64 12.01 16.25
C LYS A 22 -4.47 10.74 16.31
N ASN A 23 -5.35 10.54 15.33
CA ASN A 23 -6.15 9.33 15.24
C ASN A 23 -5.31 8.10 14.88
N HIS A 24 -4.28 8.26 14.05
CA HIS A 24 -3.35 7.20 13.66
C HIS A 24 -2.57 6.64 14.87
N TYR A 25 -2.38 7.41 15.91
CA TYR A 25 -1.73 6.97 17.16
C TYR A 25 -2.64 6.10 18.04
N LYS A 26 -3.95 6.17 17.87
CA LYS A 26 -4.89 5.40 18.70
C LYS A 26 -4.78 3.90 18.47
N GLY A 27 -4.93 3.13 19.54
CA GLY A 27 -4.90 1.66 19.45
C GLY A 27 -3.53 1.05 19.17
N LYS A 28 -2.44 1.81 19.29
CA LYS A 28 -1.07 1.36 19.10
C LYS A 28 -0.39 1.08 20.45
N PRO A 29 -0.48 -0.16 21.00
CA PRO A 29 0.00 -0.45 22.36
C PRO A 29 1.52 -0.27 22.52
N LEU A 30 2.28 -0.47 21.44
CA LEU A 30 3.74 -0.34 21.44
C LEU A 30 4.22 1.11 21.24
N LEU A 31 3.31 2.06 21.02
CA LEU A 31 3.70 3.46 20.85
C LEU A 31 4.10 4.07 22.21
N PRO A 32 5.24 4.80 22.29
CA PRO A 32 5.63 5.50 23.51
C PRO A 32 4.59 6.54 23.93
N LYS A 33 4.15 6.52 25.20
CA LYS A 33 3.16 7.52 25.70
C LYS A 33 3.68 8.95 25.58
N ALA A 34 4.97 9.17 25.75
CA ALA A 34 5.58 10.48 25.60
C ALA A 34 5.52 10.98 24.14
N PHE A 35 5.56 10.09 23.15
CA PHE A 35 5.37 10.44 21.74
C PHE A 35 3.92 10.91 21.46
N THR A 36 2.93 10.26 22.08
CA THR A 36 1.51 10.61 21.89
C THR A 36 1.12 11.90 22.63
N ASN A 37 1.73 12.17 23.79
CA ASN A 37 1.39 13.30 24.66
C ASN A 37 2.18 14.57 24.30
N GLY A 38 3.30 14.42 23.60
CA GLY A 38 4.12 15.54 23.14
C GLY A 38 3.56 16.13 21.84
N ASN A 39 3.61 17.46 21.72
CA ASN A 39 3.29 18.13 20.46
C ASN A 39 4.54 18.16 19.58
N HIS A 40 4.91 16.98 19.04
CA HIS A 40 6.16 16.80 18.30
C HIS A 40 6.01 17.04 16.79
N ILE A 41 4.88 17.61 16.35
CA ILE A 41 4.71 17.98 14.96
C ILE A 41 5.54 19.25 14.72
N GLU A 42 6.70 19.07 14.10
CA GLU A 42 7.59 20.19 13.78
C GLU A 42 7.09 20.94 12.55
N GLU A 43 6.59 20.22 11.57
CA GLU A 43 6.19 20.81 10.31
C GLU A 43 5.02 20.06 9.66
N ILE A 44 4.07 20.84 9.11
CA ILE A 44 2.97 20.35 8.28
C ILE A 44 2.94 21.15 7.01
N LYS A 45 3.12 20.50 5.87
CA LYS A 45 3.12 21.11 4.55
C LYS A 45 2.10 20.42 3.64
N GLY A 46 1.25 21.20 3.00
CA GLY A 46 0.49 20.74 1.84
C GLY A 46 1.36 20.87 0.59
N VAL A 47 1.56 19.75 -0.09
CA VAL A 47 2.43 19.66 -1.27
C VAL A 47 1.65 19.07 -2.43
N TYR A 48 1.67 19.73 -3.56
CA TYR A 48 1.29 19.14 -4.82
C TYR A 48 2.46 18.31 -5.35
N VAL A 49 2.34 16.99 -5.26
CA VAL A 49 3.36 16.02 -5.70
C VAL A 49 3.12 15.70 -7.18
N PRO A 50 4.19 15.69 -8.01
CA PRO A 50 4.08 15.31 -9.42
C PRO A 50 3.86 13.80 -9.56
N PHE A 51 2.95 13.43 -10.47
CA PHE A 51 2.68 12.05 -10.85
C PHE A 51 2.60 11.92 -12.37
N TRP A 52 3.13 10.81 -12.87
CA TRP A 52 2.82 10.31 -14.20
C TRP A 52 1.62 9.39 -14.10
N MET A 53 0.63 9.63 -14.95
CA MET A 53 -0.61 8.84 -15.02
C MET A 53 -0.65 8.09 -16.34
N PHE A 54 -0.50 6.77 -16.27
CA PHE A 54 -0.39 5.92 -17.43
C PHE A 54 -1.73 5.31 -17.80
N ASP A 55 -2.09 5.43 -19.09
CA ASP A 55 -3.13 4.62 -19.69
C ASP A 55 -2.51 3.40 -20.35
N GLY A 56 -3.23 2.30 -20.45
CA GLY A 56 -2.70 1.11 -21.10
C GLY A 56 -3.65 -0.09 -21.03
N GLN A 57 -3.15 -1.21 -21.53
CA GLN A 57 -3.83 -2.49 -21.49
C GLN A 57 -2.84 -3.59 -21.11
N ALA A 58 -3.23 -4.46 -20.22
CA ALA A 58 -2.55 -5.73 -19.95
C ALA A 58 -3.40 -6.88 -20.48
N GLU A 59 -2.76 -7.82 -21.17
CA GLU A 59 -3.38 -9.03 -21.70
C GLU A 59 -2.43 -10.21 -21.50
N GLY A 60 -2.96 -11.37 -21.10
CA GLY A 60 -2.10 -12.52 -20.93
C GLY A 60 -2.77 -13.70 -20.28
N THR A 61 -1.92 -14.69 -19.96
CA THR A 61 -2.29 -15.94 -19.30
C THR A 61 -1.41 -16.18 -18.07
N VAL A 62 -2.00 -16.84 -17.09
CA VAL A 62 -1.28 -17.35 -15.91
C VAL A 62 -1.61 -18.83 -15.73
N ASP A 63 -0.58 -19.65 -15.58
CA ASP A 63 -0.67 -21.07 -15.30
C ASP A 63 -0.50 -21.32 -13.81
N TYR A 64 -1.42 -22.06 -13.23
CA TYR A 64 -1.42 -22.41 -11.81
C TYR A 64 -1.46 -23.93 -11.63
N GLU A 65 -0.96 -24.38 -10.50
CA GLU A 65 -1.26 -25.68 -9.92
C GLU A 65 -2.28 -25.49 -8.82
N GLY A 66 -3.50 -25.99 -9.03
CA GLY A 66 -4.59 -25.96 -8.06
C GLY A 66 -4.61 -27.24 -7.22
N HIS A 67 -4.89 -27.11 -5.93
CA HIS A 67 -5.02 -28.25 -5.02
C HIS A 67 -6.41 -28.26 -4.41
N ILE A 68 -7.02 -29.46 -4.33
CA ILE A 68 -8.21 -29.73 -3.54
C ILE A 68 -7.85 -30.85 -2.56
N THR A 69 -8.07 -30.60 -1.28
CA THR A 69 -7.69 -31.53 -0.21
C THR A 69 -8.92 -32.09 0.49
N HIS A 70 -9.04 -33.38 0.54
CA HIS A 70 -10.06 -34.12 1.26
C HIS A 70 -9.44 -34.79 2.47
N VAL A 71 -10.03 -34.60 3.65
CA VAL A 71 -9.63 -35.27 4.89
C VAL A 71 -10.79 -36.11 5.37
N TYR A 72 -10.55 -37.41 5.56
CA TYR A 72 -11.56 -38.33 6.07
C TYR A 72 -10.95 -39.40 6.96
N GLU A 73 -11.76 -39.93 7.87
CA GLU A 73 -11.35 -41.00 8.80
C GLU A 73 -11.64 -42.39 8.20
N SER A 74 -10.71 -43.30 8.34
CA SER A 74 -10.86 -44.72 7.99
C SER A 74 -10.28 -45.61 9.08
N GLY A 75 -11.15 -46.15 9.92
CA GLY A 75 -10.75 -46.86 11.14
C GLY A 75 -10.05 -45.92 12.12
N ASP A 76 -8.83 -46.28 12.53
CA ASP A 76 -8.02 -45.48 13.46
C ASP A 76 -7.08 -44.46 12.73
N TYR A 77 -7.28 -44.26 11.45
CA TYR A 77 -6.41 -43.41 10.62
C TYR A 77 -7.20 -42.22 10.07
N GLU A 78 -6.56 -41.04 10.12
CA GLU A 78 -6.96 -39.88 9.35
C GLU A 78 -6.22 -39.89 8.01
N ILE A 79 -6.96 -39.90 6.91
CA ILE A 79 -6.43 -39.93 5.55
C ILE A 79 -6.61 -38.55 4.94
N THR A 80 -5.51 -38.00 4.44
CA THR A 80 -5.49 -36.77 3.67
C THR A 80 -5.20 -37.10 2.21
N GLU A 81 -6.14 -36.81 1.32
CA GLU A 81 -6.02 -36.99 -0.12
C GLU A 81 -5.97 -35.60 -0.78
N THR A 82 -4.95 -35.34 -1.58
CA THR A 82 -4.81 -34.06 -2.29
C THR A 82 -4.83 -34.31 -3.79
N GLU A 83 -5.83 -33.72 -4.44
CA GLU A 83 -5.92 -33.71 -5.92
C GLU A 83 -5.18 -32.49 -6.45
N HIS A 84 -4.41 -32.69 -7.54
CA HIS A 84 -3.64 -31.66 -8.22
C HIS A 84 -4.22 -31.38 -9.61
N TYR A 85 -4.38 -30.09 -9.93
CA TYR A 85 -4.97 -29.62 -11.18
C TYR A 85 -4.05 -28.65 -11.90
N ASP A 86 -3.86 -28.85 -13.21
CA ASP A 86 -3.28 -27.84 -14.06
C ASP A 86 -4.37 -26.82 -14.46
N VAL A 87 -4.17 -25.57 -14.04
CA VAL A 87 -5.19 -24.52 -14.21
C VAL A 87 -4.59 -23.37 -15.01
N ARG A 88 -5.16 -23.10 -16.18
CA ARG A 88 -4.81 -21.91 -16.99
C ARG A 88 -5.92 -20.89 -16.91
N ARG A 89 -5.56 -19.62 -16.68
CA ARG A 89 -6.47 -18.48 -16.75
C ARG A 89 -5.90 -17.42 -17.67
N GLY A 90 -6.77 -16.84 -18.50
CA GLY A 90 -6.40 -15.77 -19.43
C GLY A 90 -7.42 -14.66 -19.42
N GLY A 91 -6.95 -13.45 -19.75
CA GLY A 91 -7.82 -12.28 -19.83
C GLY A 91 -7.07 -11.01 -20.21
N SER A 92 -7.82 -9.91 -20.23
CA SER A 92 -7.26 -8.57 -20.46
C SER A 92 -7.95 -7.54 -19.56
N ILE A 93 -7.19 -6.51 -19.19
CA ILE A 93 -7.69 -5.33 -18.44
C ILE A 93 -7.17 -4.08 -19.11
N SER A 94 -8.07 -3.11 -19.33
CA SER A 94 -7.71 -1.75 -19.73
C SER A 94 -7.55 -0.90 -18.48
N PHE A 95 -6.51 -0.06 -18.46
CA PHE A 95 -6.17 0.83 -17.38
C PHE A 95 -6.25 2.27 -17.83
N GLU A 96 -6.79 3.11 -16.98
CA GLU A 96 -6.80 4.56 -17.14
C GLU A 96 -6.19 5.21 -15.91
N LYS A 97 -5.24 6.11 -16.14
CA LYS A 97 -4.62 6.94 -15.09
C LYS A 97 -3.98 6.13 -13.95
N VAL A 98 -3.22 5.08 -14.29
CA VAL A 98 -2.40 4.37 -13.30
C VAL A 98 -1.32 5.33 -12.81
N PRO A 99 -1.34 5.75 -11.53
CA PRO A 99 -0.42 6.74 -11.03
C PRO A 99 0.95 6.13 -10.71
N VAL A 100 2.00 6.87 -11.01
CA VAL A 100 3.36 6.62 -10.52
C VAL A 100 3.92 7.98 -10.13
N ASP A 101 4.38 8.13 -8.90
CA ASP A 101 4.98 9.38 -8.47
C ASP A 101 6.25 9.68 -9.26
N ALA A 102 6.50 10.96 -9.48
CA ALA A 102 7.54 11.46 -10.33
C ALA A 102 8.56 12.32 -9.56
N SER A 103 8.67 12.11 -8.24
CA SER A 103 9.56 12.86 -7.36
C SER A 103 10.42 11.94 -6.51
N SER A 104 11.73 11.97 -6.71
CA SER A 104 12.69 11.24 -5.87
C SER A 104 12.76 11.72 -4.42
N LYS A 105 12.12 12.86 -4.10
CA LYS A 105 12.06 13.44 -2.75
C LYS A 105 11.01 12.78 -1.87
N MET A 106 10.05 12.11 -2.48
CA MET A 106 8.96 11.42 -1.79
C MET A 106 9.27 9.93 -1.75
N PRO A 107 9.13 9.27 -0.58
CA PRO A 107 9.26 7.81 -0.53
C PRO A 107 8.16 7.15 -1.37
N ASP A 108 8.55 6.32 -2.33
CA ASP A 108 7.63 5.62 -3.26
C ASP A 108 6.57 4.81 -2.52
N ASP A 109 6.98 4.11 -1.46
CA ASP A 109 6.10 3.28 -0.62
C ASP A 109 5.04 4.12 0.11
N HIS A 110 5.37 5.34 0.53
CA HIS A 110 4.40 6.27 1.09
C HIS A 110 3.42 6.74 0.01
N MET A 111 3.91 7.10 -1.18
CA MET A 111 3.06 7.59 -2.27
C MET A 111 2.10 6.50 -2.76
N ASP A 112 2.56 5.26 -2.90
CA ASP A 112 1.71 4.12 -3.24
C ASP A 112 0.69 3.81 -2.12
N SER A 113 1.13 3.91 -0.87
CA SER A 113 0.30 3.55 0.29
C SER A 113 -0.81 4.55 0.58
N ILE A 114 -0.70 5.83 0.21
CA ILE A 114 -1.79 6.82 0.39
C ILE A 114 -2.88 6.73 -0.67
N GLU A 115 -2.70 5.93 -1.72
CA GLU A 115 -3.76 5.66 -2.69
C GLU A 115 -4.95 4.87 -2.04
N PRO A 116 -6.15 4.88 -2.59
CA PRO A 116 -6.54 5.48 -3.87
C PRO A 116 -6.92 6.96 -3.79
N TYR A 117 -6.82 7.64 -4.93
CA TYR A 117 -7.44 8.94 -5.18
C TYR A 117 -8.70 8.75 -6.04
N ASP A 118 -9.68 9.64 -5.91
CA ASP A 118 -10.80 9.72 -6.84
C ASP A 118 -10.44 10.60 -8.05
N TYR A 119 -9.98 9.97 -9.12
CA TYR A 119 -9.54 10.65 -10.34
C TYR A 119 -10.68 11.28 -11.16
N LYS A 120 -11.96 11.04 -10.80
CA LYS A 120 -13.10 11.75 -11.41
C LYS A 120 -13.09 13.23 -11.09
N GLU A 121 -12.40 13.62 -10.03
CA GLU A 121 -12.29 15.00 -9.56
C GLU A 121 -11.06 15.74 -10.12
N LEU A 122 -10.26 15.10 -10.97
CA LEU A 122 -9.18 15.77 -11.70
C LEU A 122 -9.73 16.98 -12.47
N ARG A 123 -9.00 18.09 -12.39
CA ARG A 123 -9.27 19.34 -13.11
C ARG A 123 -8.13 19.64 -14.06
N ALA A 124 -8.42 20.34 -15.15
CA ALA A 124 -7.37 20.91 -15.97
C ALA A 124 -6.47 21.80 -15.10
N PHE A 125 -5.17 21.66 -15.26
CA PHE A 125 -4.21 22.41 -14.44
C PHE A 125 -4.40 23.93 -14.57
N SER A 126 -4.48 24.59 -13.43
CA SER A 126 -4.42 26.05 -13.31
C SER A 126 -3.57 26.43 -12.11
N THR A 127 -2.78 27.48 -12.25
CA THR A 127 -1.98 28.04 -11.14
C THR A 127 -2.86 28.56 -9.99
N ALA A 128 -4.16 28.77 -10.22
CA ALA A 128 -5.12 29.17 -9.19
C ALA A 128 -5.29 28.13 -8.05
N TYR A 129 -4.88 26.87 -8.27
CA TYR A 129 -4.92 25.82 -7.24
C TYR A 129 -3.70 25.82 -6.33
N LEU A 130 -2.62 26.54 -6.67
CA LEU A 130 -1.35 26.48 -5.95
C LEU A 130 -1.25 27.40 -4.72
N PRO A 131 -1.96 28.56 -4.61
CA PRO A 131 -1.81 29.45 -3.46
C PRO A 131 -2.04 28.74 -2.13
N GLY A 132 -1.10 28.88 -1.19
CA GLY A 132 -1.14 28.26 0.13
C GLY A 132 -0.51 26.85 0.19
N PHE A 133 -0.09 26.29 -0.94
CA PHE A 133 0.53 24.98 -1.01
C PHE A 133 1.91 25.06 -1.69
N LEU A 134 2.76 24.12 -1.38
CA LEU A 134 3.98 23.90 -2.16
C LEU A 134 3.62 23.09 -3.42
N ALA A 135 4.36 23.31 -4.50
CA ALA A 135 4.26 22.48 -5.70
C ALA A 135 5.66 21.98 -6.05
N ASP A 136 5.83 20.68 -6.08
CA ASP A 136 7.08 20.07 -6.50
C ASP A 136 7.10 19.86 -8.02
N LYS A 137 8.31 19.79 -8.58
CA LYS A 137 8.53 19.47 -10.00
C LYS A 137 9.00 18.02 -10.08
N TYR A 138 8.61 17.34 -11.16
CA TYR A 138 9.14 16.01 -11.42
C TYR A 138 10.66 16.06 -11.62
N ASP A 139 11.35 15.08 -11.09
CA ASP A 139 12.76 14.77 -11.28
C ASP A 139 12.97 13.32 -11.72
N VAL A 140 11.90 12.51 -11.74
CA VAL A 140 11.85 11.17 -12.34
C VAL A 140 11.10 11.25 -13.66
N THR A 141 11.72 10.77 -14.75
CA THR A 141 11.13 10.89 -16.10
C THR A 141 10.06 9.81 -16.34
N VAL A 142 9.28 10.00 -17.44
CA VAL A 142 8.30 9.00 -17.88
C VAL A 142 8.97 7.65 -18.14
N GLU A 143 10.13 7.67 -18.81
CA GLU A 143 10.86 6.45 -19.17
C GLU A 143 11.31 5.66 -17.92
N GLN A 144 11.77 6.35 -16.89
CA GLN A 144 12.16 5.75 -15.62
C GLN A 144 10.95 5.17 -14.86
N SER A 145 9.78 5.79 -15.01
CA SER A 145 8.53 5.37 -14.36
C SER A 145 7.80 4.24 -15.09
N CYS A 146 8.13 3.98 -16.36
CA CYS A 146 7.45 2.99 -17.19
C CYS A 146 7.47 1.58 -16.58
N GLU A 147 8.62 1.14 -16.09
CA GLU A 147 8.77 -0.22 -15.53
C GLU A 147 7.86 -0.42 -14.31
N ARG A 148 7.77 0.60 -13.44
CA ARG A 148 6.90 0.56 -12.27
C ARG A 148 5.41 0.56 -12.66
N ALA A 149 5.03 1.36 -13.66
CA ALA A 149 3.66 1.36 -14.19
C ALA A 149 3.30 -0.01 -14.81
N ASP A 150 4.21 -0.58 -15.59
CA ASP A 150 4.04 -1.90 -16.21
C ASP A 150 3.87 -3.00 -15.14
N GLY A 151 4.71 -2.97 -14.10
CA GLY A 151 4.62 -3.89 -12.96
C GLY A 151 3.26 -3.81 -12.25
N ARG A 152 2.73 -2.60 -12.03
CA ARG A 152 1.40 -2.38 -11.42
C ARG A 152 0.28 -2.94 -12.29
N CYS A 153 0.33 -2.71 -13.61
CA CYS A 153 -0.66 -3.25 -14.54
C CYS A 153 -0.61 -4.78 -14.62
N ALA A 154 0.59 -5.36 -14.72
CA ALA A 154 0.78 -6.81 -14.75
C ALA A 154 0.29 -7.48 -13.46
N SER A 155 0.64 -6.94 -12.30
CA SER A 155 0.20 -7.45 -10.99
C SER A 155 -1.33 -7.35 -10.83
N SER A 156 -1.94 -6.31 -11.34
CA SER A 156 -3.40 -6.13 -11.32
C SER A 156 -4.12 -7.20 -12.15
N LEU A 157 -3.61 -7.51 -13.36
CA LEU A 157 -4.14 -8.60 -14.20
C LEU A 157 -3.95 -9.96 -13.52
N GLU A 158 -2.73 -10.24 -13.02
CA GLU A 158 -2.44 -11.47 -12.29
C GLU A 158 -3.38 -11.67 -11.10
N GLY A 159 -3.56 -10.61 -10.29
CA GLY A 159 -4.50 -10.62 -9.17
C GLY A 159 -5.96 -10.84 -9.59
N ALA A 160 -6.39 -10.28 -10.72
CA ALA A 160 -7.72 -10.51 -11.26
C ALA A 160 -7.91 -11.97 -11.72
N LEU A 161 -6.92 -12.54 -12.41
CA LEU A 161 -6.95 -13.93 -12.84
C LEU A 161 -6.93 -14.89 -11.64
N ARG A 162 -6.12 -14.60 -10.62
CA ARG A 162 -6.09 -15.40 -9.39
C ARG A 162 -7.43 -15.43 -8.66
N ARG A 163 -8.19 -14.34 -8.65
CA ARG A 163 -9.55 -14.32 -8.07
C ARG A 163 -10.55 -15.26 -8.76
N THR A 164 -10.22 -15.76 -9.93
CA THR A 164 -11.05 -16.75 -10.66
C THR A 164 -10.70 -18.21 -10.32
N THR A 165 -9.80 -18.43 -9.35
CA THR A 165 -9.36 -19.79 -8.96
C THR A 165 -9.81 -20.16 -7.55
N THR A 166 -10.87 -19.54 -7.03
CA THR A 166 -11.39 -19.72 -5.66
C THR A 166 -12.00 -21.10 -5.38
N GLN A 167 -12.18 -21.95 -6.40
CA GLN A 167 -12.65 -23.31 -6.25
C GLN A 167 -11.59 -24.29 -5.74
N TYR A 168 -10.32 -23.87 -5.69
CA TYR A 168 -9.20 -24.65 -5.17
C TYR A 168 -8.83 -24.19 -3.76
N ASP A 169 -8.49 -25.10 -2.86
CA ASP A 169 -8.05 -24.81 -1.50
C ASP A 169 -6.71 -24.07 -1.49
N ALA A 170 -5.84 -24.45 -2.42
CA ALA A 170 -4.58 -23.74 -2.68
C ALA A 170 -4.34 -23.60 -4.19
N CYS A 171 -3.66 -22.55 -4.58
CA CYS A 171 -3.34 -22.29 -5.99
C CYS A 171 -1.94 -21.68 -6.09
N ILE A 172 -1.02 -22.39 -6.73
CA ILE A 172 0.39 -22.00 -6.84
C ILE A 172 0.66 -21.56 -8.28
N THR A 173 1.19 -20.35 -8.48
CA THR A 173 1.56 -19.85 -9.80
C THR A 173 2.77 -20.63 -10.33
N LYS A 174 2.66 -21.24 -11.51
CA LYS A 174 3.74 -21.99 -12.20
C LYS A 174 4.40 -21.16 -13.31
N GLY A 175 3.61 -20.33 -13.99
CA GLY A 175 4.11 -19.50 -15.07
C GLY A 175 3.13 -18.39 -15.43
N LYS A 176 3.65 -17.37 -16.14
CA LYS A 176 2.83 -16.29 -16.66
C LYS A 176 3.40 -15.74 -17.96
N ASP A 177 2.52 -15.40 -18.89
CA ASP A 177 2.81 -14.62 -20.11
C ASP A 177 1.85 -13.44 -20.15
N ILE A 178 2.33 -12.26 -19.73
CA ILE A 178 1.56 -11.02 -19.68
C ILE A 178 2.23 -10.01 -20.60
N ARG A 179 1.46 -9.47 -21.52
CA ARG A 179 1.86 -8.44 -22.47
C ARG A 179 1.18 -7.13 -22.14
N LEU A 180 1.94 -6.05 -22.23
CA LEU A 180 1.50 -4.71 -21.92
C LEU A 180 1.50 -3.85 -23.19
N ARG A 181 0.41 -3.11 -23.39
CA ARG A 181 0.32 -2.08 -24.42
C ARG A 181 0.16 -0.75 -23.71
N ARG A 182 1.20 0.09 -23.80
CA ARG A 182 1.20 1.44 -23.22
C ARG A 182 0.35 2.37 -24.07
N GLY A 183 -0.47 3.18 -23.42
CA GLY A 183 -1.31 4.21 -24.00
C GLY A 183 -0.71 5.61 -23.81
N LYS A 184 -1.58 6.57 -23.48
CA LYS A 184 -1.17 7.94 -23.17
C LYS A 184 -0.58 8.03 -21.77
N VAL A 185 0.29 9.04 -21.60
CA VAL A 185 0.82 9.42 -20.29
C VAL A 185 0.45 10.87 -20.05
N HIS A 186 -0.09 11.13 -18.87
CA HIS A 186 -0.48 12.48 -18.44
C HIS A 186 0.36 12.91 -17.24
N TYR A 187 0.68 14.17 -17.16
CA TYR A 187 1.33 14.78 -16.00
C TYR A 187 0.27 15.38 -15.08
N ALA A 188 0.21 14.93 -13.84
CA ALA A 188 -0.73 15.43 -12.84
C ALA A 188 -0.04 15.86 -11.55
N LEU A 189 -0.67 16.80 -10.85
CA LEU A 189 -0.32 17.20 -9.50
C LEU A 189 -1.36 16.67 -8.54
N LEU A 190 -0.94 15.82 -7.59
CA LEU A 190 -1.82 15.23 -6.56
C LEU A 190 -1.57 15.84 -5.19
N PRO A 191 -2.62 16.04 -4.37
CA PRO A 191 -2.53 16.70 -3.08
C PRO A 191 -2.03 15.76 -1.99
N VAL A 192 -0.94 16.10 -1.34
CA VAL A 192 -0.36 15.33 -0.23
C VAL A 192 -0.06 16.25 0.94
N TRP A 193 -0.56 15.91 2.12
CA TRP A 193 -0.12 16.50 3.37
C TRP A 193 1.11 15.75 3.86
N MET A 194 2.23 16.46 4.00
CA MET A 194 3.47 15.94 4.59
C MET A 194 3.56 16.42 6.04
N LEU A 195 3.69 15.49 6.95
CA LEU A 195 3.82 15.79 8.38
C LEU A 195 5.16 15.24 8.85
N HIS A 196 5.96 16.11 9.40
CA HIS A 196 7.27 15.78 9.93
C HIS A 196 7.27 15.91 11.44
N THR A 197 7.77 14.88 12.12
CA THR A 197 7.90 14.86 13.58
C THR A 197 9.25 14.29 13.96
N LYS A 198 9.82 14.79 15.08
CA LYS A 198 11.10 14.36 15.61
C LYS A 198 10.94 13.71 16.97
N TRP A 199 11.56 12.55 17.17
CA TRP A 199 11.51 11.82 18.42
C TRP A 199 12.85 11.14 18.70
N ASN A 200 13.43 11.40 19.89
CA ASN A 200 14.73 10.84 20.30
C ASN A 200 15.83 10.98 19.23
N GLY A 201 15.88 12.14 18.56
CA GLY A 201 16.86 12.43 17.52
C GLY A 201 16.61 11.72 16.17
N LYS A 202 15.50 10.99 16.01
CA LYS A 202 15.05 10.37 14.76
C LYS A 202 13.90 11.15 14.15
N ASP A 203 13.91 11.24 12.84
CA ASP A 203 12.87 11.88 12.06
C ASP A 203 11.82 10.84 11.65
N PHE A 204 10.56 11.23 11.76
CA PHE A 204 9.41 10.43 11.35
C PHE A 204 8.58 11.23 10.35
N LEU A 205 8.43 10.68 9.17
CA LEU A 205 7.68 11.27 8.09
C LEU A 205 6.34 10.56 7.93
N PHE A 206 5.27 11.36 7.84
CA PHE A 206 3.93 10.85 7.53
C PHE A 206 3.45 11.55 6.28
N ALA A 207 2.79 10.80 5.42
CA ALA A 207 2.11 11.31 4.26
C ALA A 207 0.60 11.05 4.39
N MET A 208 -0.21 12.04 4.06
CA MET A 208 -1.66 11.89 4.02
C MET A 208 -2.20 12.35 2.67
N ASN A 209 -3.06 11.52 2.10
CA ASN A 209 -3.83 11.88 0.92
C ASN A 209 -4.69 13.11 1.21
N GLY A 210 -4.43 14.21 0.50
CA GLY A 210 -5.12 15.49 0.71
C GLY A 210 -6.58 15.51 0.26
N GLN A 211 -7.05 14.43 -0.42
CA GLN A 211 -8.42 14.26 -0.84
C GLN A 211 -9.19 13.30 0.09
N THR A 212 -8.61 12.13 0.40
CA THR A 212 -9.31 11.04 1.11
C THR A 212 -8.99 10.95 2.59
N GLY A 213 -7.89 11.55 3.03
CA GLY A 213 -7.44 11.50 4.42
C GLY A 213 -6.69 10.23 4.81
N LYS A 214 -6.43 9.33 3.85
CA LYS A 214 -5.64 8.13 4.13
C LYS A 214 -4.21 8.53 4.51
N LEU A 215 -3.78 8.16 5.70
CA LEU A 215 -2.50 8.53 6.29
C LEU A 215 -1.63 7.30 6.46
N VAL A 216 -0.36 7.44 6.13
CA VAL A 216 0.69 6.44 6.29
C VAL A 216 1.92 7.08 6.92
N GLY A 217 2.76 6.27 7.52
CA GLY A 217 4.03 6.66 8.13
C GLY A 217 4.44 5.72 9.24
N ASP A 218 5.72 5.70 9.53
CA ASP A 218 6.29 4.84 10.55
C ASP A 218 6.13 5.43 11.95
N LEU A 219 5.91 4.56 12.91
CA LEU A 219 5.76 4.93 14.31
C LEU A 219 6.92 4.38 15.14
N PRO A 220 7.43 5.14 16.14
CA PRO A 220 8.44 4.63 17.04
C PRO A 220 7.88 3.50 17.90
N THR A 221 8.67 2.46 18.11
CA THR A 221 8.34 1.32 18.97
C THR A 221 8.99 1.47 20.33
N ASP A 222 8.20 1.33 21.39
CA ASP A 222 8.69 1.23 22.77
C ASP A 222 9.17 -0.19 23.04
N MET A 223 10.47 -0.40 22.98
CA MET A 223 11.08 -1.72 23.19
C MET A 223 10.86 -2.25 24.61
N GLY A 224 10.70 -1.38 25.60
CA GLY A 224 10.37 -1.82 26.96
C GLY A 224 8.97 -2.43 27.04
N LYS A 225 7.99 -1.76 26.42
CA LYS A 225 6.63 -2.30 26.31
C LYS A 225 6.58 -3.58 25.45
N PHE A 226 7.37 -3.62 24.37
CA PHE A 226 7.45 -4.82 23.52
C PHE A 226 7.89 -6.04 24.35
N TRP A 227 8.99 -5.94 25.08
CA TRP A 227 9.47 -7.05 25.91
C TRP A 227 8.55 -7.39 27.07
N ALA A 228 7.88 -6.39 27.66
CA ALA A 228 6.90 -6.63 28.71
C ALA A 228 5.68 -7.42 28.20
N ILE A 229 5.13 -7.03 27.02
CA ILE A 229 4.01 -7.73 26.39
C ILE A 229 4.45 -9.12 25.94
N PHE A 230 5.64 -9.24 25.33
CA PHE A 230 6.20 -10.53 24.94
C PHE A 230 6.30 -11.49 26.11
N ALA A 231 6.88 -11.06 27.24
CA ALA A 231 7.00 -11.87 28.44
C ALA A 231 5.62 -12.27 29.02
N ALA A 232 4.68 -11.33 29.02
CA ALA A 232 3.31 -11.58 29.51
C ALA A 232 2.54 -12.63 28.69
N ILE A 233 2.88 -12.80 27.42
CA ILE A 233 2.28 -13.81 26.53
C ILE A 233 3.12 -15.10 26.56
N ALA A 234 4.44 -15.00 26.43
CA ALA A 234 5.31 -16.16 26.32
C ALA A 234 5.36 -17.01 27.59
N ALA A 235 5.34 -16.38 28.77
CA ALA A 235 5.39 -17.12 30.04
C ALA A 235 4.19 -18.05 30.26
N PRO A 236 2.92 -17.61 30.14
CA PRO A 236 1.79 -18.51 30.31
C PRO A 236 1.71 -19.57 29.19
N VAL A 237 2.03 -19.23 27.92
CA VAL A 237 2.05 -20.21 26.84
C VAL A 237 3.09 -21.30 27.10
N SER A 238 4.29 -20.92 27.55
CA SER A 238 5.34 -21.88 27.89
C SER A 238 4.95 -22.76 29.08
N ALA A 239 4.27 -22.20 30.09
CA ALA A 239 3.79 -22.94 31.24
C ALA A 239 2.70 -23.99 30.85
N ILE A 240 1.78 -23.58 29.96
CA ILE A 240 0.74 -24.49 29.45
C ILE A 240 1.38 -25.61 28.62
N ALA A 241 2.31 -25.28 27.73
CA ALA A 241 3.02 -26.27 26.92
C ALA A 241 3.79 -27.28 27.80
N ALA A 242 4.49 -26.79 28.83
CA ALA A 242 5.21 -27.65 29.78
C ALA A 242 4.25 -28.56 30.57
N ALA A 243 3.10 -28.03 31.00
CA ALA A 243 2.10 -28.84 31.68
C ALA A 243 1.53 -29.94 30.80
N ILE A 244 1.26 -29.66 29.52
CA ILE A 244 0.79 -30.69 28.56
C ILE A 244 1.84 -31.77 28.37
N LEU A 245 3.11 -31.40 28.22
CA LEU A 245 4.23 -32.35 28.03
C LEU A 245 4.45 -33.23 29.27
N MET A 246 4.11 -32.74 30.49
CA MET A 246 4.21 -33.54 31.73
C MET A 246 3.03 -34.51 31.90
N LEU A 247 1.91 -34.28 31.22
CA LEU A 247 0.71 -35.12 31.29
C LEU A 247 0.66 -36.18 30.16
N MET A 248 1.51 -36.09 29.17
CA MET A 248 1.73 -37.08 28.09
C MET A 248 2.82 -38.08 28.48
#